data_36120aa9c3dd9bbb6c91d6da179e638a
#
_entry.id   36120aa9c3dd9bbb6c91d6da179e638a
#
_cell.length_a   1.000
_cell.length_b   1.000
_cell.length_c   1.000
_cell.angle_alpha   90.00
_cell.angle_beta   90.00
_cell.angle_gamma   90.00
#
_symmetry.space_group_name_H-M   'P 1'
#
loop_
_entity.id
_entity.type
_entity.pdbx_description
1 polymer ?
#
loop_
_entity_poly.entity_id
_entity_poly.type
_entity_poly.pdbx_seq_one_letter_code
_entity_poly.pdbx_strand_id
1 'polypeptide(L)' 'MAIFNYLTKDSEGKRKEGEIRADSLDTAIQKLSANGQMVISCLLYTSD' A
#
# COMPACT_ATOMS: atom_id res chain seq x y z
N MET A 1 -1.59 15.50 1.71
CA MET A 1 -1.27 14.11 1.36
C MET A 1 -2.36 13.19 1.84
N ALA A 2 -2.52 12.09 1.19
CA ALA A 2 -3.54 11.10 1.57
C ALA A 2 -2.88 9.92 2.26
N ILE A 3 -3.62 9.29 3.16
CA ILE A 3 -3.19 8.07 3.82
C ILE A 3 -4.00 6.91 3.27
N PHE A 4 -3.30 5.88 2.84
CA PHE A 4 -3.91 4.70 2.26
C PHE A 4 -3.68 3.49 3.14
N ASN A 5 -4.73 2.73 3.39
CA ASN A 5 -4.61 1.41 3.99
C ASN A 5 -4.25 0.42 2.91
N TYR A 6 -3.23 -0.38 3.16
CA TYR A 6 -2.83 -1.37 2.17
C TYR A 6 -2.80 -2.76 2.77
N LEU A 7 -3.00 -3.72 1.90
CA LEU A 7 -2.82 -5.13 2.20
C LEU A 7 -1.89 -5.69 1.15
N THR A 8 -0.78 -6.23 1.59
CA THR A 8 0.24 -6.80 0.71
C THR A 8 0.52 -8.23 1.10
N LYS A 9 1.18 -8.94 0.20
CA LYS A 9 1.53 -10.33 0.39
C LYS A 9 3.01 -10.50 0.07
N ASP A 10 3.74 -11.16 0.92
CA ASP A 10 5.15 -11.39 0.69
C ASP A 10 5.37 -12.66 -0.14
N SER A 11 6.66 -12.97 -0.40
CA SER A 11 7.01 -14.13 -1.22
C SER A 11 6.64 -15.45 -0.56
N GLU A 12 6.44 -15.45 0.73
CA GLU A 12 6.04 -16.65 1.48
C GLU A 12 4.51 -16.79 1.53
N GLY A 13 3.79 -15.82 1.00
CA GLY A 13 2.35 -15.85 1.00
C GLY A 13 1.71 -15.27 2.25
N LYS A 14 2.48 -14.61 3.08
CA LYS A 14 1.95 -13.99 4.29
C LYS A 14 1.41 -12.60 3.99
N ARG A 15 0.26 -12.29 4.55
CA ARG A 15 -0.36 -10.99 4.37
C ARG A 15 0.17 -10.00 5.39
N LYS A 16 0.36 -8.78 4.92
CA LYS A 16 0.78 -7.68 5.78
C LYS A 16 -0.12 -6.49 5.54
N GLU A 17 -0.57 -5.88 6.62
CA GLU A 17 -1.41 -4.69 6.56
C GLU A 17 -0.65 -3.50 7.12
N GLY A 18 -0.97 -2.32 6.58
CA GLY A 18 -0.34 -1.12 7.08
C GLY A 18 -0.93 0.12 6.45
N GLU A 19 -0.30 1.24 6.73
CA GLU A 19 -0.71 2.53 6.21
C GLU A 19 0.47 3.17 5.49
N ILE A 20 0.18 3.86 4.41
CA ILE A 20 1.21 4.53 3.63
C ILE A 20 0.70 5.92 3.22
N ARG A 21 1.57 6.89 3.26
CA ARG A 21 1.29 8.23 2.78
C ARG A 21 1.71 8.36 1.33
N ALA A 22 0.83 8.93 0.52
CA ALA A 22 1.15 9.19 -0.86
C ALA A 22 0.24 10.29 -1.40
N ASP A 23 0.66 10.91 -2.48
CA ASP A 23 -0.15 11.94 -3.14
C ASP A 23 -1.34 11.33 -3.87
N SER A 24 -1.20 10.11 -4.33
CA SER A 24 -2.24 9.43 -5.05
C SER A 24 -2.12 7.92 -4.84
N LEU A 25 -3.18 7.21 -5.23
CA LEU A 25 -3.22 5.75 -5.15
C LEU A 25 -2.09 5.13 -5.96
N ASP A 26 -1.85 5.66 -7.17
CA ASP A 26 -0.78 5.14 -8.02
C ASP A 26 0.58 5.27 -7.34
N THR A 27 0.83 6.41 -6.71
CA THR A 27 2.09 6.62 -5.99
C THR A 27 2.23 5.64 -4.84
N ALA A 28 1.15 5.40 -4.10
CA ALA A 28 1.15 4.44 -2.99
C ALA A 28 1.50 3.05 -3.49
N ILE A 29 0.87 2.62 -4.58
CA ILE A 29 1.11 1.31 -5.16
C ILE A 29 2.55 1.18 -5.64
N GLN A 30 3.08 2.22 -6.27
CA GLN A 30 4.46 2.22 -6.74
C GLN A 30 5.45 2.06 -5.59
N LYS A 31 5.22 2.76 -4.49
CA LYS A 31 6.09 2.65 -3.32
C LYS A 31 6.07 1.25 -2.74
N LEU A 32 4.91 0.65 -2.65
CA LEU A 32 4.78 -0.71 -2.12
C LEU A 32 5.42 -1.72 -3.05
N SER A 33 5.21 -1.56 -4.35
CA SER A 33 5.80 -2.44 -5.35
C SER A 33 7.32 -2.34 -5.35
N ALA A 34 7.85 -1.15 -5.14
CA ALA A 34 9.30 -0.94 -5.09
C ALA A 34 9.96 -1.69 -3.94
N ASN A 35 9.20 -2.00 -2.89
CA ASN A 35 9.69 -2.79 -1.76
C ASN A 35 9.60 -4.30 -2.01
N GLY A 36 9.17 -4.70 -3.20
CA GLY A 36 9.07 -6.11 -3.54
C GLY A 36 7.82 -6.79 -2.98
N GLN A 37 6.84 -6.02 -2.55
CA GLN A 37 5.60 -6.56 -2.01
C GLN A 37 4.53 -6.61 -3.09
N MET A 38 3.69 -7.63 -3.01
CA MET A 38 2.54 -7.75 -3.91
C MET A 38 1.36 -7.06 -3.26
N VAL A 39 0.85 -6.02 -3.91
CA VAL A 39 -0.31 -5.27 -3.39
C VAL A 39 -1.58 -6.04 -3.71
N ILE A 40 -2.27 -6.47 -2.66
CA ILE A 40 -3.57 -7.14 -2.80
C ILE A 40 -4.67 -6.11 -2.80
N SER A 41 -4.56 -5.12 -1.91
CA SER A 41 -5.56 -4.08 -1.78
C SER A 41 -4.90 -2.79 -1.31
N CYS A 42 -5.40 -1.66 -1.82
CA CYS A 42 -4.93 -0.36 -1.38
C CYS A 42 -6.10 0.60 -1.47
N LEU A 43 -6.56 1.07 -0.32
CA LEU A 43 -7.76 1.90 -0.23
C LEU A 43 -7.44 3.22 0.43
N LEU A 44 -8.09 4.28 -0.03
CA LEU A 44 -7.97 5.58 0.62
C LEU A 44 -8.59 5.50 2.01
N TYR A 45 -7.76 5.74 3.01
CA TYR A 45 -8.20 5.66 4.40
C TYR A 45 -8.65 7.02 4.91
N THR A 46 -7.82 8.03 4.68
CA THR A 46 -8.14 9.39 5.08
C THR A 46 -7.33 10.36 4.25
N SER A 47 -7.78 11.59 4.19
CA SER A 47 -7.04 12.64 3.51
C SER A 47 -6.92 13.84 4.41
N ASP A 48 -5.78 14.46 4.36
CA ASP A 48 -5.50 15.70 5.08
C ASP A 48 -5.69 16.90 4.20
#